data_51013c9e430d138c99adad87ffa8468e
#
_entry.id   51013c9e430d138c99adad87ffa8468e
#
_cell.length_a   1.000
_cell.length_b   1.000
_cell.length_c   1.000
_cell.angle_alpha   90.00
_cell.angle_beta   90.00
_cell.angle_gamma   90.00
#
_symmetry.space_group_name_H-M   'P 1'
#
loop_
_entity.id
_entity.type
_entity.pdbx_description
1 polymer ?
#
loop_
_entity_poly.entity_id
_entity_poly.type
_entity_poly.pdbx_seq_one_letter_code
_entity_poly.pdbx_strand_id
1 'polypeptide(L)'
;MKKLLTAAMALMLMLFPLAACGDGDDGVIRLNEVTHSVFYAPLYAAINLGYFEQEGITIELTNGGGSDKSMTAVLSGDADIGLMGPETAIYVYLEGRSDYVQIFGQLTKRDGSFLVGRSPETDFDYTGLEGKEIIMGRRGGMPAMTLQYILNQHGYYDGQNITMNYDV
;
A
#
# COMPACT_ATOMS: atom_id res chain seq x y z
N MET A 1 -37.86 -13.23 53.28
CA MET A 1 -37.61 -14.01 52.05
C MET A 1 -37.39 -13.14 50.81
N LYS A 2 -38.25 -12.18 50.49
CA LYS A 2 -38.09 -11.30 49.28
C LYS A 2 -36.79 -10.48 49.27
N LYS A 3 -36.32 -9.96 50.42
CA LYS A 3 -35.10 -9.14 50.52
C LYS A 3 -33.79 -9.98 50.37
N LEU A 4 -33.81 -11.25 50.71
CA LEU A 4 -32.68 -12.18 50.48
C LEU A 4 -32.56 -12.58 49.00
N LEU A 5 -33.70 -12.72 48.31
CA LEU A 5 -33.72 -13.07 46.90
C LEU A 5 -33.16 -11.91 46.03
N THR A 6 -33.48 -10.64 46.38
CA THR A 6 -32.96 -9.46 45.67
C THR A 6 -31.48 -9.29 45.91
N ALA A 7 -30.97 -9.55 47.09
CA ALA A 7 -29.52 -9.46 47.39
C ALA A 7 -28.72 -10.59 46.66
N ALA A 8 -29.27 -11.80 46.57
CA ALA A 8 -28.64 -12.88 45.83
C ALA A 8 -28.60 -12.62 44.30
N MET A 9 -29.67 -12.02 43.76
CA MET A 9 -29.74 -11.67 42.33
C MET A 9 -28.82 -10.49 41.97
N ALA A 10 -28.63 -9.53 42.91
CA ALA A 10 -27.65 -8.45 42.70
C ALA A 10 -26.20 -8.94 42.80
N LEU A 11 -25.92 -9.93 43.66
CA LEU A 11 -24.58 -10.53 43.77
C LEU A 11 -24.23 -11.41 42.57
N MET A 12 -25.21 -12.03 41.92
CA MET A 12 -25.04 -12.87 40.72
C MET A 12 -24.76 -12.03 39.46
N LEU A 13 -25.23 -10.79 39.43
CA LEU A 13 -24.93 -9.81 38.35
C LEU A 13 -23.54 -9.20 38.46
N MET A 14 -22.89 -9.24 39.63
CA MET A 14 -21.50 -8.77 39.81
C MET A 14 -20.45 -9.83 39.49
N LEU A 15 -20.86 -11.09 39.24
CA LEU A 15 -19.99 -12.20 38.89
C LEU A 15 -19.95 -12.51 37.38
N PHE A 16 -20.54 -11.64 36.54
CA PHE A 16 -20.16 -11.67 35.15
C PHE A 16 -18.72 -11.14 35.08
N PRO A 17 -17.73 -11.99 34.74
CA PRO A 17 -16.45 -11.46 34.37
C PRO A 17 -16.74 -10.53 33.18
N LEU A 18 -16.37 -9.26 33.29
CA LEU A 18 -16.01 -8.52 32.12
C LEU A 18 -14.89 -9.35 31.48
N ALA A 19 -15.27 -10.27 30.59
CA ALA A 19 -14.43 -10.64 29.51
C ALA A 19 -14.28 -9.33 28.70
N ALA A 20 -13.38 -8.47 29.18
CA ALA A 20 -12.75 -7.52 28.30
C ALA A 20 -12.23 -8.44 27.18
N CYS A 21 -12.85 -8.35 26.00
CA CYS A 21 -12.16 -8.67 24.78
C CYS A 21 -10.95 -7.72 24.78
N GLY A 22 -9.86 -8.13 25.41
CA GLY A 22 -8.58 -7.68 25.02
C GLY A 22 -8.47 -8.16 23.59
N ASP A 23 -8.32 -7.25 22.63
CA ASP A 23 -7.66 -7.58 21.38
C ASP A 23 -6.30 -8.15 21.82
N GLY A 24 -6.28 -9.47 22.06
CA GLY A 24 -5.04 -10.18 22.25
C GLY A 24 -4.32 -9.99 20.94
N ASP A 25 -3.16 -9.39 21.01
CA ASP A 25 -2.23 -9.40 19.89
C ASP A 25 -2.00 -10.89 19.57
N ASP A 26 -2.71 -11.37 18.56
CA ASP A 26 -2.66 -12.77 18.12
C ASP A 26 -1.39 -13.04 17.31
N GLY A 27 -0.50 -12.03 17.19
CA GLY A 27 0.73 -12.08 16.41
C GLY A 27 0.48 -12.08 14.91
N VAL A 28 -0.77 -11.82 14.47
CA VAL A 28 -1.14 -11.73 13.05
C VAL A 28 -1.04 -10.29 12.59
N ILE A 29 -0.28 -10.06 11.51
CA ILE A 29 -0.18 -8.76 10.83
C ILE A 29 -0.78 -8.90 9.44
N ARG A 30 -1.85 -8.16 9.17
CA ARG A 30 -2.50 -8.08 7.87
C ARG A 30 -1.75 -7.06 7.01
N LEU A 31 -0.99 -7.57 6.04
CA LEU A 31 -0.20 -6.76 5.12
C LEU A 31 -0.88 -6.72 3.76
N ASN A 32 -1.21 -5.51 3.28
CA ASN A 32 -1.78 -5.32 1.95
C ASN A 32 -0.72 -4.75 1.01
N GLU A 33 -0.35 -5.51 -0.02
CA GLU A 33 0.59 -5.07 -1.06
C GLU A 33 -0.13 -4.47 -2.26
N VAL A 34 0.49 -3.46 -2.87
CA VAL A 34 -0.06 -2.76 -4.05
C VAL A 34 -0.26 -3.68 -5.23
N THR A 35 0.63 -4.62 -5.43
CA THR A 35 0.59 -5.65 -6.48
C THR A 35 1.59 -6.74 -6.15
N HIS A 36 1.36 -7.94 -6.68
CA HIS A 36 2.37 -9.00 -6.58
C HIS A 36 3.52 -8.71 -7.55
N SER A 37 4.76 -8.59 -7.06
CA SER A 37 5.88 -8.16 -7.87
C SER A 37 7.20 -8.81 -7.45
N VAL A 38 8.04 -9.13 -8.43
CA VAL A 38 9.41 -9.61 -8.20
C VAL A 38 10.27 -8.61 -7.42
N PHE A 39 9.91 -7.33 -7.40
CA PHE A 39 10.59 -6.31 -6.61
C PHE A 39 10.40 -6.50 -5.11
N TYR A 40 9.39 -7.24 -4.71
CA TYR A 40 9.09 -7.56 -3.31
C TYR A 40 9.61 -8.95 -2.91
N ALA A 41 10.48 -9.56 -3.73
CA ALA A 41 11.07 -10.87 -3.46
C ALA A 41 11.69 -11.01 -2.06
N PRO A 42 12.34 -10.00 -1.47
CA PRO A 42 12.83 -10.11 -0.09
C PRO A 42 11.72 -10.35 0.93
N LEU A 43 10.57 -9.71 0.78
CA LEU A 43 9.39 -9.95 1.64
C LEU A 43 8.88 -11.37 1.49
N TYR A 44 8.70 -11.84 0.25
CA TYR A 44 8.22 -13.20 -0.01
C TYR A 44 9.21 -14.26 0.48
N ALA A 45 10.51 -14.01 0.34
CA ALA A 45 11.53 -14.88 0.90
C ALA A 45 11.45 -14.93 2.43
N ALA A 46 11.26 -13.79 3.09
CA ALA A 46 11.13 -13.73 4.55
C ALA A 46 9.89 -14.51 5.04
N ILE A 47 8.76 -14.37 4.36
CA ILE A 47 7.54 -15.14 4.67
C ILE A 47 7.79 -16.65 4.44
N ASN A 48 8.26 -17.04 3.23
CA ASN A 48 8.40 -18.45 2.88
C ASN A 48 9.50 -19.19 3.66
N LEU A 49 10.51 -18.46 4.16
CA LEU A 49 11.58 -19.05 4.99
C LEU A 49 11.25 -19.01 6.48
N GLY A 50 10.07 -18.55 6.86
CA GLY A 50 9.60 -18.54 8.24
C GLY A 50 10.33 -17.54 9.13
N TYR A 51 10.86 -16.45 8.60
CA TYR A 51 11.56 -15.45 9.42
C TYR A 51 10.61 -14.66 10.31
N PHE A 52 9.38 -14.41 9.86
CA PHE A 52 8.37 -13.76 10.69
C PHE A 52 7.89 -14.68 11.81
N GLU A 53 7.66 -15.94 11.51
CA GLU A 53 7.23 -16.94 12.50
C GLU A 53 8.29 -17.16 13.58
N GLN A 54 9.59 -17.03 13.27
CA GLN A 54 10.67 -17.10 14.25
C GLN A 54 10.61 -15.94 15.26
N GLU A 55 10.04 -14.80 14.85
CA GLU A 55 9.80 -13.63 15.71
C GLU A 55 8.40 -13.64 16.35
N GLY A 56 7.65 -14.73 16.18
CA GLY A 56 6.28 -14.87 16.71
C GLY A 56 5.22 -14.07 15.93
N ILE A 57 5.52 -13.70 14.69
CA ILE A 57 4.64 -12.92 13.81
C ILE A 57 4.11 -13.81 12.70
N THR A 58 2.82 -13.76 12.45
CA THR A 58 2.17 -14.35 11.25
C THR A 58 1.80 -13.25 10.28
N ILE A 59 2.23 -13.34 9.03
CA ILE A 59 1.85 -12.39 7.99
C ILE A 59 0.68 -12.91 7.17
N GLU A 60 -0.43 -12.18 7.18
CA GLU A 60 -1.53 -12.35 6.24
C GLU A 60 -1.35 -11.38 5.07
N LEU A 61 -0.80 -11.88 3.96
CA LEU A 61 -0.53 -11.07 2.78
C LEU A 61 -1.73 -11.05 1.83
N THR A 62 -2.20 -9.84 1.49
CA THR A 62 -3.28 -9.61 0.53
C THR A 62 -2.84 -8.66 -0.58
N ASN A 63 -3.37 -8.86 -1.80
CA ASN A 63 -3.08 -8.00 -2.95
C ASN A 63 -4.20 -6.97 -3.14
N GLY A 64 -3.89 -5.69 -2.99
CA GLY A 64 -4.84 -4.59 -3.16
C GLY A 64 -5.16 -4.29 -4.62
N GLY A 65 -4.24 -4.56 -5.54
CA GLY A 65 -4.39 -4.23 -6.97
C GLY A 65 -4.33 -2.73 -7.27
N GLY A 66 -3.62 -1.97 -6.44
CA GLY A 66 -3.35 -0.55 -6.61
C GLY A 66 -3.09 0.17 -5.29
N SER A 67 -2.22 1.19 -5.33
CA SER A 67 -1.81 1.94 -4.13
C SER A 67 -2.99 2.61 -3.40
N ASP A 68 -3.99 3.10 -4.14
CA ASP A 68 -5.22 3.67 -3.59
C ASP A 68 -6.05 2.65 -2.82
N LYS A 69 -6.12 1.41 -3.30
CA LYS A 69 -6.83 0.33 -2.61
C LYS A 69 -6.08 -0.14 -1.37
N SER A 70 -4.75 -0.27 -1.46
CA SER A 70 -3.92 -0.60 -0.30
C SER A 70 -4.00 0.48 0.77
N MET A 71 -4.00 1.77 0.37
CA MET A 71 -4.22 2.88 1.30
C MET A 71 -5.60 2.82 1.94
N THR A 72 -6.64 2.52 1.16
CA THR A 72 -7.99 2.36 1.69
C THR A 72 -8.06 1.24 2.71
N ALA A 73 -7.44 0.09 2.45
CA ALA A 73 -7.41 -1.04 3.37
C ALA A 73 -6.76 -0.67 4.72
N VAL A 74 -5.68 0.12 4.70
CA VAL A 74 -5.04 0.60 5.94
C VAL A 74 -5.92 1.61 6.67
N LEU A 75 -6.49 2.57 5.95
CA LEU A 75 -7.34 3.60 6.57
C LEU A 75 -8.67 3.05 7.12
N SER A 76 -9.20 1.98 6.54
CA SER A 76 -10.40 1.30 7.03
C SER A 76 -10.13 0.33 8.19
N GLY A 77 -8.87 -0.02 8.43
CA GLY A 77 -8.49 -1.05 9.41
C GLY A 77 -8.60 -2.48 8.87
N ASP A 78 -8.79 -2.67 7.57
CA ASP A 78 -8.77 -4.00 6.94
C ASP A 78 -7.34 -4.54 6.79
N ALA A 79 -6.34 -3.66 6.83
CA ALA A 79 -4.93 -4.00 6.87
C ALA A 79 -4.20 -3.17 7.94
N ASP A 80 -3.22 -3.78 8.59
CA ASP A 80 -2.37 -3.12 9.59
C ASP A 80 -1.21 -2.40 8.93
N ILE A 81 -0.70 -2.96 7.83
CA ILE A 81 0.42 -2.42 7.05
C ILE A 81 0.07 -2.40 5.57
N GLY A 82 0.40 -1.30 4.89
CA GLY A 82 0.36 -1.17 3.44
C GLY A 82 1.76 -1.15 2.82
N LEU A 83 2.02 -2.06 1.89
CA LEU A 83 3.22 -2.02 1.04
C LEU A 83 2.85 -1.37 -0.29
N MET A 84 3.14 -0.07 -0.41
CA MET A 84 2.73 0.75 -1.54
C MET A 84 3.68 1.93 -1.74
N GLY A 85 3.48 2.69 -2.79
CA GLY A 85 4.24 3.91 -3.04
C GLY A 85 3.95 5.00 -1.98
N PRO A 86 4.95 5.81 -1.63
CA PRO A 86 4.81 6.86 -0.62
C PRO A 86 3.87 8.00 -1.06
N GLU A 87 3.56 8.11 -2.35
CA GLU A 87 2.67 9.13 -2.92
C GLU A 87 1.28 9.12 -2.26
N THR A 88 0.73 7.94 -1.94
CA THR A 88 -0.59 7.82 -1.33
C THR A 88 -0.63 8.39 0.09
N ALA A 89 0.44 8.22 0.86
CA ALA A 89 0.57 8.85 2.19
C ALA A 89 0.60 10.38 2.07
N ILE A 90 1.30 10.90 1.05
CA ILE A 90 1.37 12.34 0.77
C ILE A 90 -0.02 12.86 0.38
N TYR A 91 -0.77 12.14 -0.48
CA TYR A 91 -2.12 12.56 -0.88
C TYR A 91 -3.05 12.66 0.33
N VAL A 92 -3.11 11.63 1.17
CA VAL A 92 -3.96 11.61 2.37
C VAL A 92 -3.59 12.75 3.34
N TYR A 93 -2.29 12.99 3.53
CA TYR A 93 -1.81 14.10 4.35
C TYR A 93 -2.25 15.46 3.78
N LEU A 94 -2.13 15.67 2.48
CA LEU A 94 -2.50 16.92 1.80
C LEU A 94 -4.02 17.18 1.79
N GLU A 95 -4.84 16.14 1.93
CA GLU A 95 -6.29 16.28 2.15
C GLU A 95 -6.65 16.81 3.53
N GLY A 96 -5.68 17.02 4.42
CA GLY A 96 -5.87 17.56 5.75
C GLY A 96 -6.52 16.60 6.74
N ARG A 97 -6.46 15.30 6.48
CA ARG A 97 -6.95 14.26 7.39
C ARG A 97 -6.05 14.18 8.62
N SER A 98 -6.66 13.94 9.78
CA SER A 98 -5.94 13.73 11.04
C SER A 98 -5.46 12.29 11.24
N ASP A 99 -6.03 11.34 10.48
CA ASP A 99 -5.78 9.90 10.52
C ASP A 99 -4.91 9.45 9.34
N TYR A 100 -3.91 10.25 8.97
CA TYR A 100 -2.96 9.88 7.92
C TYR A 100 -1.99 8.79 8.38
N VAL A 101 -1.56 7.97 7.44
CA VAL A 101 -0.58 6.90 7.69
C VAL A 101 0.83 7.45 7.81
N GLN A 102 1.69 6.73 8.54
CA GLN A 102 3.12 7.03 8.66
C GLN A 102 3.95 6.01 7.90
N ILE A 103 4.93 6.49 7.14
CA ILE A 103 5.90 5.64 6.46
C ILE A 103 6.99 5.29 7.48
N PHE A 104 7.15 4.01 7.77
CA PHE A 104 8.14 3.53 8.75
C PHE A 104 9.28 2.71 8.14
N GLY A 105 9.15 2.29 6.89
CA GLY A 105 10.16 1.45 6.23
C GLY A 105 10.16 1.60 4.72
N GLN A 106 11.26 1.18 4.11
CA GLN A 106 11.43 1.17 2.67
C GLN A 106 11.99 -0.19 2.24
N LEU A 107 11.20 -0.94 1.44
CA LEU A 107 11.62 -2.24 0.92
C LEU A 107 12.46 -2.10 -0.36
N THR A 108 12.03 -1.21 -1.27
CA THR A 108 12.70 -1.00 -2.57
C THR A 108 13.40 0.35 -2.58
N LYS A 109 14.67 0.38 -2.93
CA LYS A 109 15.47 1.61 -2.94
C LYS A 109 15.26 2.47 -4.19
N ARG A 110 14.86 1.85 -5.30
CA ARG A 110 14.67 2.52 -6.60
C ARG A 110 13.39 2.01 -7.24
N ASP A 111 12.76 2.86 -8.04
CA ASP A 111 11.71 2.42 -8.95
C ASP A 111 12.29 1.45 -9.99
N GLY A 112 11.57 0.37 -10.26
CA GLY A 112 11.95 -0.67 -11.20
C GLY A 112 11.26 -0.54 -12.56
N SER A 113 10.66 0.61 -12.85
CA SER A 113 9.98 0.86 -14.13
C SER A 113 10.96 1.13 -15.26
N PHE A 114 10.62 0.67 -16.45
CA PHE A 114 11.40 0.85 -17.67
C PHE A 114 10.52 1.41 -18.78
N LEU A 115 11.06 2.36 -19.55
CA LEU A 115 10.46 2.76 -20.82
C LEU A 115 10.81 1.72 -21.88
N VAL A 116 9.80 1.09 -22.46
CA VAL A 116 9.97 -0.01 -23.43
C VAL A 116 9.43 0.43 -24.79
N GLY A 117 10.31 0.40 -25.80
CA GLY A 117 9.94 0.63 -27.21
C GLY A 117 9.50 -0.66 -27.91
N ARG A 118 8.75 -0.54 -29.01
CA ARG A 118 8.32 -1.68 -29.84
C ARG A 118 9.44 -2.24 -30.70
N SER A 119 10.50 -1.47 -30.94
CA SER A 119 11.66 -1.86 -31.74
C SER A 119 12.94 -1.68 -30.96
N PRO A 120 13.97 -2.49 -31.19
CA PRO A 120 15.28 -2.27 -30.59
C PRO A 120 15.83 -0.90 -30.99
N GLU A 121 16.31 -0.16 -30.01
CA GLU A 121 16.96 1.13 -30.18
C GLU A 121 18.30 1.07 -29.43
N THR A 122 19.40 1.27 -30.15
CA THR A 122 20.76 1.13 -29.58
C THR A 122 21.21 2.38 -28.85
N ASP A 123 20.73 3.54 -29.28
CA ASP A 123 21.08 4.85 -28.74
C ASP A 123 19.79 5.63 -28.46
N PHE A 124 19.16 5.33 -27.30
CA PHE A 124 17.96 6.04 -26.91
C PHE A 124 18.24 7.51 -26.63
N ASP A 125 17.47 8.37 -27.30
CA ASP A 125 17.42 9.81 -27.03
C ASP A 125 15.97 10.23 -26.86
N TYR A 126 15.71 11.11 -25.90
CA TYR A 126 14.38 11.66 -25.66
C TYR A 126 13.78 12.33 -26.89
N THR A 127 14.58 12.88 -27.81
CA THR A 127 14.09 13.48 -29.06
C THR A 127 13.27 12.53 -29.91
N GLY A 128 13.52 11.21 -29.80
CA GLY A 128 12.73 10.17 -30.44
C GLY A 128 11.30 10.05 -29.94
N LEU A 129 10.95 10.72 -28.85
CA LEU A 129 9.60 10.68 -28.26
C LEU A 129 8.65 11.74 -28.85
N GLU A 130 9.15 12.69 -29.63
CA GLU A 130 8.36 13.75 -30.25
C GLU A 130 7.16 13.16 -31.02
N GLY A 131 5.96 13.64 -30.74
CA GLY A 131 4.73 13.17 -31.36
C GLY A 131 4.29 11.76 -30.99
N LYS A 132 4.95 11.10 -30.04
CA LYS A 132 4.59 9.73 -29.63
C LYS A 132 3.49 9.72 -28.59
N GLU A 133 2.74 8.61 -28.60
CA GLU A 133 1.89 8.21 -27.49
C GLU A 133 2.69 7.28 -26.55
N ILE A 134 2.69 7.63 -25.26
CA ILE A 134 3.41 6.90 -24.22
C ILE A 134 2.38 6.35 -23.23
N ILE A 135 2.38 5.03 -23.04
CA ILE A 135 1.55 4.37 -22.04
C ILE A 135 2.25 4.55 -20.70
N MET A 136 1.64 5.38 -19.84
CA MET A 136 2.22 5.82 -18.58
C MET A 136 2.01 4.83 -17.43
N GLY A 137 1.06 3.91 -17.58
CA GLY A 137 0.56 3.12 -16.47
C GLY A 137 -0.52 3.86 -15.68
N ARG A 138 -0.80 3.39 -14.46
CA ARG A 138 -1.90 3.91 -13.64
C ARG A 138 -1.69 5.38 -13.26
N ARG A 139 -2.68 6.22 -13.54
CA ARG A 139 -2.65 7.65 -13.18
C ARG A 139 -2.50 7.84 -11.66
N GLY A 140 -1.58 8.72 -11.27
CA GLY A 140 -1.30 9.03 -9.87
C GLY A 140 -0.44 7.99 -9.13
N GLY A 141 -0.09 6.88 -9.77
CA GLY A 141 0.87 5.91 -9.23
C GLY A 141 2.31 6.38 -9.41
N MET A 142 3.21 5.91 -8.55
CA MET A 142 4.63 6.33 -8.53
C MET A 142 5.32 6.18 -9.90
N PRO A 143 5.18 5.05 -10.65
CA PRO A 143 5.83 4.92 -11.95
C PRO A 143 5.41 6.00 -12.95
N ALA A 144 4.10 6.26 -13.06
CA ALA A 144 3.55 7.25 -13.98
C ALA A 144 3.98 8.68 -13.62
N MET A 145 3.95 9.01 -12.32
CA MET A 145 4.39 10.32 -11.83
C MET A 145 5.88 10.56 -12.07
N THR A 146 6.70 9.55 -11.81
CA THR A 146 8.15 9.61 -12.04
C THR A 146 8.47 9.79 -13.51
N LEU A 147 7.83 9.02 -14.40
CA LEU A 147 8.01 9.16 -15.84
C LEU A 147 7.55 10.54 -16.33
N GLN A 148 6.38 11.00 -15.90
CA GLN A 148 5.88 12.33 -16.23
C GLN A 148 6.86 13.44 -15.80
N TYR A 149 7.38 13.34 -14.59
CA TYR A 149 8.38 14.30 -14.10
C TYR A 149 9.63 14.32 -14.99
N ILE A 150 10.17 13.15 -15.33
CA ILE A 150 11.34 13.02 -16.20
C ILE A 150 11.05 13.62 -17.58
N LEU A 151 9.94 13.27 -18.20
CA LEU A 151 9.54 13.79 -19.50
C LEU A 151 9.44 15.32 -19.48
N ASN A 152 8.80 15.88 -18.45
CA ASN A 152 8.68 17.33 -18.30
C ASN A 152 10.06 18.01 -18.15
N GLN A 153 11.02 17.39 -17.46
CA GLN A 153 12.40 17.91 -17.36
C GLN A 153 13.12 17.94 -18.71
N HIS A 154 12.74 17.06 -19.63
CA HIS A 154 13.24 17.03 -21.02
C HIS A 154 12.39 17.86 -22.00
N GLY A 155 11.41 18.63 -21.51
CA GLY A 155 10.57 19.50 -22.34
C GLY A 155 9.40 18.81 -22.99
N TYR A 156 9.04 17.60 -22.57
CA TYR A 156 7.89 16.85 -23.09
C TYR A 156 6.69 17.01 -22.19
N TYR A 157 5.57 17.49 -22.76
CA TYR A 157 4.34 17.78 -22.04
C TYR A 157 3.16 17.14 -22.73
N ASP A 158 2.27 16.58 -21.93
CA ASP A 158 1.03 15.95 -22.41
C ASP A 158 0.17 16.94 -23.20
N GLY A 159 -0.35 16.49 -24.36
CA GLY A 159 -1.18 17.30 -25.24
C GLY A 159 -0.44 18.44 -25.99
N GLN A 160 0.88 18.54 -25.85
CA GLN A 160 1.69 19.51 -26.60
C GLN A 160 2.55 18.81 -27.65
N ASN A 161 3.52 18.06 -27.22
CA ASN A 161 4.49 17.40 -28.09
C ASN A 161 4.56 15.88 -27.90
N ILE A 162 3.85 15.34 -26.90
CA ILE A 162 3.59 13.92 -26.69
C ILE A 162 2.14 13.72 -26.24
N THR A 163 1.66 12.48 -26.28
CA THR A 163 0.41 12.07 -25.65
C THR A 163 0.72 11.11 -24.50
N MET A 164 0.30 11.43 -23.29
CA MET A 164 0.43 10.56 -22.11
C MET A 164 -0.86 9.78 -21.91
N ASN A 165 -0.83 8.49 -22.20
CA ASN A 165 -1.99 7.60 -22.05
C ASN A 165 -1.92 6.86 -20.73
N TYR A 166 -2.95 7.01 -19.90
CA TYR A 166 -3.09 6.36 -18.58
C TYR A 166 -4.15 5.26 -18.58
N ASP A 167 -4.75 4.96 -19.72
CA ASP A 167 -5.77 3.92 -19.87
C ASP A 167 -5.07 2.57 -20.07
N VAL A 168 -4.91 1.83 -18.98
CA VAL A 168 -4.24 0.52 -18.89
C VAL A 168 -4.98 -0.42 -17.94
#